data_8836e2790ac712d38f75bfafd6bf2ada
#
_entry.id   8836e2790ac712d38f75bfafd6bf2ada
#
_cell.length_a   1.000
_cell.length_b   1.000
_cell.length_c   1.000
_cell.angle_alpha   90.00
_cell.angle_beta   90.00
_cell.angle_gamma   90.00
#
_symmetry.space_group_name_H-M   'P 1'
#
loop_
_entity.id
_entity.type
_entity.pdbx_description
1 polymer ?
#
loop_
_entity_poly.entity_id
_entity_poly.type
_entity_poly.pdbx_seq_one_letter_code
_entity_poly.pdbx_strand_id
1 'polypeptide(L)'
;MSPPVRVFLVDDHGLFRTGVKAELARAAAADGGTPVVVVGEAGSVAEAVAGIGHLRPDVVLLDVHMPDGGGAEVLRRVRTAQPDVVFLALSVSDAAEDVIAVIRAGARGYVTKTISGRELVDAVRRVRAGDPVFSPRLAGFVLDAFAQRPGAAPVGDPELDLLTPRERDVLRLLARGYAYKEIASELFI
;
A
#
# COMPACT_ATOMS: atom_id res chain seq x y z
N MET A 1 -11.75 14.51 -25.21
CA MET A 1 -10.62 14.13 -24.32
C MET A 1 -11.23 13.70 -22.99
N SER A 2 -10.85 12.52 -22.49
CA SER A 2 -11.29 12.07 -21.16
C SER A 2 -10.74 12.98 -20.06
N PRO A 3 -11.48 13.23 -18.99
CA PRO A 3 -10.97 14.01 -17.86
C PRO A 3 -9.74 13.33 -17.23
N PRO A 4 -8.83 14.09 -16.64
CA PRO A 4 -7.63 13.53 -16.02
C PRO A 4 -8.01 12.67 -14.81
N VAL A 5 -7.25 11.60 -14.55
CA VAL A 5 -7.33 10.82 -13.32
C VAL A 5 -6.69 11.64 -12.19
N ARG A 6 -7.47 11.95 -11.18
CA ARG A 6 -7.05 12.76 -10.03
C ARG A 6 -6.49 11.86 -8.93
N VAL A 7 -5.21 12.04 -8.64
CA VAL A 7 -4.47 11.20 -7.68
C VAL A 7 -4.15 11.99 -6.42
N PHE A 8 -4.37 11.38 -5.26
CA PHE A 8 -3.88 11.87 -3.97
C PHE A 8 -2.77 10.95 -3.46
N LEU A 9 -1.65 11.52 -2.98
CA LEU A 9 -0.47 10.78 -2.57
C LEU A 9 -0.32 10.80 -1.05
N VAL A 10 -0.27 9.64 -0.43
CA VAL A 10 -0.12 9.47 1.02
C VAL A 10 1.13 8.66 1.33
N ASP A 11 2.11 9.29 1.98
CA ASP A 11 3.40 8.69 2.35
C ASP A 11 4.09 9.61 3.36
N ASP A 12 4.71 9.11 4.40
CA ASP A 12 5.39 9.94 5.40
C ASP A 12 6.77 10.44 4.93
N HIS A 13 7.33 9.85 3.86
CA HIS A 13 8.62 10.23 3.28
C HIS A 13 8.48 11.33 2.22
N GLY A 14 8.77 12.58 2.58
CA GLY A 14 8.62 13.75 1.69
C GLY A 14 9.41 13.66 0.39
N LEU A 15 10.65 13.11 0.41
CA LEU A 15 11.45 12.90 -0.80
C LEU A 15 10.81 11.90 -1.75
N PHE A 16 10.22 10.83 -1.21
CA PHE A 16 9.50 9.85 -2.01
C PHE A 16 8.28 10.49 -2.70
N ARG A 17 7.47 11.27 -1.97
CA ARG A 17 6.34 11.99 -2.55
C ARG A 17 6.77 12.91 -3.70
N THR A 18 7.87 13.65 -3.51
CA THR A 18 8.42 14.52 -4.56
C THR A 18 8.84 13.74 -5.80
N GLY A 19 9.54 12.61 -5.61
CA GLY A 19 9.95 11.72 -6.68
C GLY A 19 8.76 11.15 -7.45
N VAL A 20 7.76 10.63 -6.75
CA VAL A 20 6.54 10.06 -7.36
C VAL A 20 5.78 11.11 -8.18
N LYS A 21 5.64 12.34 -7.68
CA LYS A 21 5.01 13.45 -8.44
C LYS A 21 5.74 13.72 -9.75
N ALA A 22 7.06 13.82 -9.70
CA ALA A 22 7.88 14.06 -10.90
C ALA A 22 7.78 12.92 -11.90
N GLU A 23 7.85 11.67 -11.43
CA GLU A 23 7.74 10.48 -12.28
C GLU A 23 6.35 10.33 -12.92
N LEU A 24 5.27 10.56 -12.17
CA LEU A 24 3.92 10.52 -12.71
C LEU A 24 3.71 11.60 -13.79
N ALA A 25 4.18 12.83 -13.55
CA ALA A 25 4.07 13.91 -14.52
C ALA A 25 4.85 13.60 -15.80
N ARG A 26 6.10 13.10 -15.68
CA ARG A 26 6.94 12.73 -16.79
C ARG A 26 6.37 11.58 -17.62
N ALA A 27 5.92 10.52 -16.94
CA ALA A 27 5.40 9.34 -17.61
C ALA A 27 4.04 9.60 -18.28
N ALA A 28 3.16 10.36 -17.63
CA ALA A 28 1.86 10.71 -18.18
C ALA A 28 1.98 11.61 -19.42
N ALA A 29 3.00 12.48 -19.49
CA ALA A 29 3.25 13.32 -20.67
C ALA A 29 3.81 12.50 -21.86
N ALA A 30 4.48 11.39 -21.60
CA ALA A 30 5.19 10.63 -22.63
C ALA A 30 4.30 9.63 -23.38
N ASP A 31 3.19 9.15 -22.81
CA ASP A 31 2.44 8.01 -23.36
C ASP A 31 1.14 8.38 -24.12
N GLY A 32 0.71 9.63 -24.07
CA GLY A 32 -0.49 10.12 -24.79
C GLY A 32 -1.82 9.55 -24.32
N GLY A 33 -1.83 8.77 -23.22
CA GLY A 33 -3.05 8.21 -22.63
C GLY A 33 -3.83 9.23 -21.78
N THR A 34 -4.84 8.75 -21.02
CA THR A 34 -5.58 9.61 -20.09
C THR A 34 -4.62 10.28 -19.11
N PRO A 35 -4.62 11.62 -19.00
CA PRO A 35 -3.73 12.33 -18.09
C PRO A 35 -3.91 11.87 -16.65
N VAL A 36 -2.81 11.81 -15.89
CA VAL A 36 -2.79 11.52 -14.45
C VAL A 36 -2.23 12.74 -13.75
N VAL A 37 -2.98 13.31 -12.82
CA VAL A 37 -2.59 14.55 -12.11
C VAL A 37 -2.66 14.34 -10.60
N VAL A 38 -1.60 14.72 -9.89
CA VAL A 38 -1.58 14.72 -8.43
C VAL A 38 -2.28 15.98 -7.94
N VAL A 39 -3.41 15.81 -7.25
CA VAL A 39 -4.24 16.92 -6.74
C VAL A 39 -3.96 17.27 -5.29
N GLY A 40 -3.24 16.42 -4.56
CA GLY A 40 -2.84 16.67 -3.18
C GLY A 40 -1.93 15.59 -2.63
N GLU A 41 -1.36 15.86 -1.49
CA GLU A 41 -0.48 14.92 -0.78
C GLU A 41 -0.62 15.07 0.74
N ALA A 42 -0.25 14.02 1.47
CA ALA A 42 -0.24 14.01 2.94
C ALA A 42 0.93 13.17 3.48
N GLY A 43 1.46 13.56 4.62
CA GLY A 43 2.51 12.83 5.34
C GLY A 43 2.02 12.13 6.61
N SER A 44 0.75 12.26 6.96
CA SER A 44 0.15 11.66 8.14
C SER A 44 -1.27 11.18 7.88
N VAL A 45 -1.77 10.29 8.75
CA VAL A 45 -3.15 9.78 8.69
C VAL A 45 -4.18 10.91 8.77
N ALA A 46 -3.97 11.87 9.67
CA ALA A 46 -4.91 12.97 9.86
C ALA A 46 -5.00 13.89 8.64
N GLU A 47 -3.84 14.28 8.07
CA GLU A 47 -3.77 15.08 6.84
C GLU A 47 -4.39 14.33 5.65
N ALA A 48 -4.11 13.02 5.53
CA ALA A 48 -4.65 12.19 4.45
C ALA A 48 -6.18 12.16 4.49
N VAL A 49 -6.78 11.86 5.65
CA VAL A 49 -8.24 11.81 5.80
C VAL A 49 -8.88 13.16 5.47
N ALA A 50 -8.32 14.27 5.99
CA ALA A 50 -8.82 15.61 5.72
C ALA A 50 -8.69 16.00 4.24
N GLY A 51 -7.50 15.78 3.65
CA GLY A 51 -7.19 16.15 2.26
C GLY A 51 -8.01 15.35 1.24
N ILE A 52 -8.11 14.03 1.42
CA ILE A 52 -8.93 13.15 0.58
C ILE A 52 -10.40 13.56 0.68
N GLY A 53 -10.87 13.84 1.92
CA GLY A 53 -12.23 14.29 2.18
C GLY A 53 -12.60 15.56 1.42
N HIS A 54 -11.69 16.51 1.37
CA HIS A 54 -11.88 17.80 0.69
C HIS A 54 -11.72 17.70 -0.83
N LEU A 55 -10.66 17.04 -1.30
CA LEU A 55 -10.28 17.05 -2.71
C LEU A 55 -11.01 16.00 -3.54
N ARG A 56 -11.55 14.95 -2.92
CA ARG A 56 -12.26 13.85 -3.58
C ARG A 56 -11.51 13.32 -4.81
N PRO A 57 -10.32 12.73 -4.63
CA PRO A 57 -9.55 12.17 -5.73
C PRO A 57 -10.23 10.91 -6.29
N ASP A 58 -9.86 10.52 -7.51
CA ASP A 58 -10.27 9.23 -8.09
C ASP A 58 -9.49 8.07 -7.50
N VAL A 59 -8.18 8.26 -7.33
CA VAL A 59 -7.25 7.25 -6.83
C VAL A 59 -6.38 7.81 -5.72
N VAL A 60 -6.20 7.05 -4.65
CA VAL A 60 -5.23 7.34 -3.58
C VAL A 60 -4.08 6.35 -3.70
N LEU A 61 -2.87 6.88 -3.91
CA LEU A 61 -1.62 6.14 -3.73
C LEU A 61 -1.27 6.16 -2.26
N LEU A 62 -1.26 4.99 -1.62
CA LEU A 62 -1.24 4.87 -0.17
C LEU A 62 -0.04 4.05 0.29
N ASP A 63 0.88 4.68 1.02
CA ASP A 63 1.90 3.92 1.74
C ASP A 63 1.27 3.04 2.82
N VAL A 64 1.67 1.79 2.83
CA VAL A 64 1.20 0.80 3.81
C VAL A 64 1.81 1.08 5.19
N HIS A 65 3.09 1.44 5.21
CA HIS A 65 3.87 1.58 6.43
C HIS A 65 4.08 3.05 6.81
N MET A 66 3.10 3.60 7.49
CA MET A 66 3.18 4.94 8.08
C MET A 66 2.94 4.88 9.60
N PRO A 67 3.41 5.86 10.38
CA PRO A 67 3.02 6.02 11.78
C PRO A 67 1.51 6.11 11.98
N ASP A 68 1.06 5.99 13.22
CA ASP A 68 -0.33 6.23 13.67
C ASP A 68 -1.40 5.32 13.03
N GLY A 69 -1.05 4.04 12.82
CA GLY A 69 -1.97 3.03 12.29
C GLY A 69 -1.85 2.79 10.78
N GLY A 70 -0.94 3.51 10.13
CA GLY A 70 -0.55 3.25 8.74
C GLY A 70 -1.64 3.46 7.70
N GLY A 71 -1.37 2.93 6.51
CA GLY A 71 -2.29 3.01 5.38
C GLY A 71 -3.64 2.35 5.64
N ALA A 72 -3.67 1.29 6.44
CA ALA A 72 -4.94 0.61 6.78
C ALA A 72 -5.92 1.53 7.51
N GLU A 73 -5.42 2.40 8.41
CA GLU A 73 -6.27 3.35 9.14
C GLU A 73 -6.80 4.47 8.23
N VAL A 74 -5.98 4.99 7.32
CA VAL A 74 -6.44 5.96 6.28
C VAL A 74 -7.57 5.33 5.47
N LEU A 75 -7.36 4.12 4.97
CA LEU A 75 -8.30 3.39 4.14
C LEU A 75 -9.63 3.15 4.88
N ARG A 76 -9.57 2.68 6.12
CA ARG A 76 -10.75 2.44 6.96
C ARG A 76 -11.57 3.71 7.16
N ARG A 77 -10.93 4.86 7.48
CA ARG A 77 -11.63 6.14 7.73
C ARG A 77 -12.23 6.71 6.46
N VAL A 78 -11.48 6.71 5.38
CA VAL A 78 -11.94 7.31 4.12
C VAL A 78 -13.06 6.51 3.49
N ARG A 79 -12.99 5.17 3.46
CA ARG A 79 -14.03 4.34 2.84
C ARG A 79 -15.40 4.49 3.45
N THR A 80 -15.48 4.78 4.74
CA THR A 80 -16.76 5.02 5.42
C THR A 80 -17.45 6.27 4.87
N ALA A 81 -16.68 7.32 4.53
CA ALA A 81 -17.21 8.60 4.06
C ALA A 81 -17.25 8.72 2.53
N GLN A 82 -16.37 8.02 1.83
CA GLN A 82 -16.19 8.09 0.38
C GLN A 82 -15.92 6.69 -0.21
N PRO A 83 -16.95 5.88 -0.41
CA PRO A 83 -16.82 4.50 -0.89
C PRO A 83 -16.29 4.40 -2.33
N ASP A 84 -16.44 5.46 -3.13
CA ASP A 84 -16.03 5.50 -4.55
C ASP A 84 -14.55 5.76 -4.77
N VAL A 85 -13.82 6.21 -3.74
CA VAL A 85 -12.38 6.45 -3.81
C VAL A 85 -11.64 5.11 -3.90
N VAL A 86 -10.80 4.98 -4.91
CA VAL A 86 -10.02 3.76 -5.15
C VAL A 86 -8.63 3.89 -4.52
N PHE A 87 -8.20 2.84 -3.82
CA PHE A 87 -6.89 2.81 -3.18
C PHE A 87 -5.95 1.83 -3.90
N LEU A 88 -4.77 2.33 -4.26
CA LEU A 88 -3.62 1.56 -4.72
C LEU A 88 -2.52 1.65 -3.66
N ALA A 89 -2.23 0.54 -3.00
CA ALA A 89 -1.22 0.48 -1.97
C ALA A 89 0.20 0.51 -2.58
N LEU A 90 1.08 1.28 -1.95
CA LEU A 90 2.51 1.32 -2.21
C LEU A 90 3.26 0.79 -0.99
N SER A 91 4.26 -0.06 -1.18
CA SER A 91 5.07 -0.57 -0.07
C SER A 91 6.50 -0.88 -0.50
N VAL A 92 7.42 -0.83 0.43
CA VAL A 92 8.78 -1.36 0.25
C VAL A 92 8.82 -2.88 0.39
N SER A 93 7.83 -3.47 1.05
CA SER A 93 7.70 -4.90 1.33
C SER A 93 6.72 -5.57 0.37
N ASP A 94 6.96 -6.83 0.03
CA ASP A 94 6.04 -7.72 -0.66
C ASP A 94 5.55 -8.86 0.26
N ALA A 95 5.63 -8.65 1.57
CA ALA A 95 5.19 -9.63 2.56
C ALA A 95 3.69 -9.90 2.42
N ALA A 96 3.32 -11.19 2.42
CA ALA A 96 1.94 -11.63 2.23
C ALA A 96 0.97 -11.02 3.25
N GLU A 97 1.42 -10.84 4.50
CA GLU A 97 0.61 -10.28 5.59
C GLU A 97 0.20 -8.84 5.30
N ASP A 98 1.13 -8.00 4.83
CA ASP A 98 0.87 -6.60 4.48
C ASP A 98 -0.12 -6.50 3.31
N VAL A 99 0.10 -7.32 2.28
CA VAL A 99 -0.77 -7.39 1.11
C VAL A 99 -2.20 -7.77 1.52
N ILE A 100 -2.34 -8.85 2.29
CA ILE A 100 -3.63 -9.37 2.74
C ILE A 100 -4.36 -8.34 3.62
N ALA A 101 -3.65 -7.71 4.55
CA ALA A 101 -4.23 -6.71 5.46
C ALA A 101 -4.83 -5.52 4.69
N VAL A 102 -4.09 -4.97 3.73
CA VAL A 102 -4.52 -3.79 2.95
C VAL A 102 -5.65 -4.15 1.97
N ILE A 103 -5.61 -5.34 1.35
CA ILE A 103 -6.67 -5.81 0.47
C ILE A 103 -7.97 -6.08 1.26
N ARG A 104 -7.88 -6.71 2.42
CA ARG A 104 -9.05 -6.88 3.32
C ARG A 104 -9.63 -5.55 3.78
N ALA A 105 -8.79 -4.54 3.99
CA ALA A 105 -9.22 -3.18 4.28
C ALA A 105 -9.89 -2.52 3.07
N GLY A 106 -9.69 -3.03 1.84
CA GLY A 106 -10.40 -2.66 0.63
C GLY A 106 -9.57 -1.93 -0.42
N ALA A 107 -8.25 -2.01 -0.37
CA ALA A 107 -7.41 -1.59 -1.49
C ALA A 107 -7.69 -2.44 -2.73
N ARG A 108 -7.65 -1.81 -3.91
CA ARG A 108 -7.90 -2.48 -5.20
C ARG A 108 -6.63 -2.96 -5.87
N GLY A 109 -5.49 -2.58 -5.35
CA GLY A 109 -4.21 -3.02 -5.86
C GLY A 109 -3.09 -2.81 -4.86
N TYR A 110 -1.97 -3.45 -5.16
CA TYR A 110 -0.74 -3.37 -4.37
C TYR A 110 0.47 -3.42 -5.30
N VAL A 111 1.35 -2.45 -5.18
CA VAL A 111 2.60 -2.38 -5.92
C VAL A 111 3.75 -2.03 -4.99
N THR A 112 4.94 -2.50 -5.31
CA THR A 112 6.15 -2.15 -4.56
C THR A 112 6.66 -0.77 -4.96
N LYS A 113 7.31 -0.05 -4.05
CA LYS A 113 7.91 1.28 -4.30
C LYS A 113 9.06 1.24 -5.32
N THR A 114 9.45 0.06 -5.80
CA THR A 114 10.41 -0.14 -6.89
C THR A 114 9.79 -0.06 -8.29
N ILE A 115 8.47 0.11 -8.38
CA ILE A 115 7.74 0.27 -9.64
C ILE A 115 8.24 1.47 -10.44
N SER A 116 8.37 1.33 -11.75
CA SER A 116 8.72 2.47 -12.61
C SER A 116 7.56 3.46 -12.74
N GLY A 117 7.86 4.73 -13.04
CA GLY A 117 6.83 5.76 -13.22
C GLY A 117 5.82 5.42 -14.32
N ARG A 118 6.25 4.74 -15.40
CA ARG A 118 5.37 4.30 -16.48
C ARG A 118 4.40 3.22 -16.01
N GLU A 119 4.90 2.22 -15.32
CA GLU A 119 4.07 1.15 -14.76
C GLU A 119 3.12 1.70 -13.69
N LEU A 120 3.54 2.69 -12.91
CA LEU A 120 2.69 3.33 -11.91
C LEU A 120 1.53 4.11 -12.55
N VAL A 121 1.79 4.83 -13.66
CA VAL A 121 0.72 5.49 -14.44
C VAL A 121 -0.28 4.47 -14.98
N ASP A 122 0.20 3.35 -15.55
CA ASP A 122 -0.66 2.26 -16.01
C ASP A 122 -1.47 1.66 -14.85
N ALA A 123 -0.83 1.38 -13.72
CA ALA A 123 -1.48 0.87 -12.52
C ALA A 123 -2.59 1.79 -12.01
N VAL A 124 -2.36 3.11 -11.98
CA VAL A 124 -3.35 4.12 -11.59
C VAL A 124 -4.56 4.09 -12.52
N ARG A 125 -4.34 4.04 -13.83
CA ARG A 125 -5.45 3.98 -14.81
C ARG A 125 -6.25 2.70 -14.68
N ARG A 126 -5.58 1.57 -14.51
CA ARG A 126 -6.23 0.26 -14.35
C ARG A 126 -7.08 0.18 -13.10
N VAL A 127 -6.55 0.58 -11.94
CA VAL A 127 -7.35 0.55 -10.71
C VAL A 127 -8.53 1.51 -10.79
N ARG A 128 -8.37 2.67 -11.46
CA ARG A 128 -9.47 3.62 -11.72
C ARG A 128 -10.55 3.02 -12.62
N ALA A 129 -10.17 2.18 -13.59
CA ALA A 129 -11.10 1.46 -14.45
C ALA A 129 -11.80 0.28 -13.75
N GLY A 130 -11.39 -0.07 -12.53
CA GLY A 130 -11.95 -1.18 -11.75
C GLY A 130 -11.11 -2.46 -11.79
N ASP A 131 -10.03 -2.49 -12.57
CA ASP A 131 -9.16 -3.64 -12.68
C ASP A 131 -8.25 -3.75 -11.45
N PRO A 132 -8.12 -4.93 -10.83
CA PRO A 132 -7.16 -5.13 -9.77
C PRO A 132 -5.72 -5.11 -10.29
N VAL A 133 -4.80 -4.53 -9.53
CA VAL A 133 -3.39 -4.45 -9.90
C VAL A 133 -2.53 -5.12 -8.84
N PHE A 134 -1.91 -6.23 -9.23
CA PHE A 134 -0.96 -7.01 -8.41
C PHE A 134 0.15 -7.55 -9.30
N SER A 135 1.35 -7.74 -8.75
CA SER A 135 2.32 -8.62 -9.39
C SER A 135 1.80 -10.07 -9.40
N PRO A 136 2.23 -10.93 -10.34
CA PRO A 136 1.81 -12.34 -10.36
C PRO A 136 2.03 -13.07 -9.03
N ARG A 137 3.13 -12.77 -8.34
CA ARG A 137 3.45 -13.32 -7.02
C ARG A 137 2.44 -12.88 -5.96
N LEU A 138 2.11 -11.59 -5.93
CA LEU A 138 1.16 -11.04 -4.97
C LEU A 138 -0.27 -11.51 -5.23
N ALA A 139 -0.63 -11.73 -6.49
CA ALA A 139 -1.93 -12.30 -6.86
C ALA A 139 -2.12 -13.72 -6.27
N GLY A 140 -1.05 -14.53 -6.22
CA GLY A 140 -1.05 -15.83 -5.54
C GLY A 140 -1.44 -15.69 -4.06
N PHE A 141 -0.78 -14.81 -3.32
CA PHE A 141 -1.09 -14.59 -1.89
C PHE A 141 -2.54 -14.14 -1.65
N VAL A 142 -3.05 -13.28 -2.53
CA VAL A 142 -4.45 -12.83 -2.45
C VAL A 142 -5.40 -14.00 -2.68
N LEU A 143 -5.18 -14.81 -3.70
CA LEU A 143 -6.00 -15.99 -3.98
C LEU A 143 -5.97 -16.99 -2.83
N ASP A 144 -4.79 -17.29 -2.29
CA ASP A 144 -4.63 -18.24 -1.18
C ASP A 144 -5.34 -17.72 0.09
N ALA A 145 -5.23 -16.42 0.39
CA ALA A 145 -5.88 -15.83 1.55
C ALA A 145 -7.42 -15.82 1.47
N PHE A 146 -7.97 -15.75 0.26
CA PHE A 146 -9.43 -15.81 0.04
C PHE A 146 -9.95 -17.23 -0.17
N ALA A 147 -9.11 -18.18 -0.61
CA ALA A 147 -9.47 -19.60 -0.68
C ALA A 147 -9.53 -20.24 0.70
N GLN A 148 -8.79 -19.72 1.68
CA GLN A 148 -8.85 -20.18 3.06
C GLN A 148 -10.16 -19.69 3.71
N ARG A 149 -11.00 -20.63 4.12
CA ARG A 149 -12.23 -20.36 4.88
C ARG A 149 -11.92 -19.56 6.16
N PRO A 150 -12.81 -18.65 6.62
CA PRO A 150 -12.68 -18.02 7.93
C PRO A 150 -12.58 -19.11 9.01
N GLY A 151 -11.41 -19.25 9.64
CA GLY A 151 -11.16 -20.26 10.66
C GLY A 151 -10.05 -21.27 10.36
N ALA A 152 -9.50 -21.32 9.15
CA ALA A 152 -8.24 -22.02 8.91
C ALA A 152 -7.09 -21.12 9.40
N ALA A 153 -6.35 -21.57 10.39
CA ALA A 153 -5.08 -20.96 10.76
C ALA A 153 -4.18 -20.90 9.52
N PRO A 154 -3.34 -19.84 9.37
CA PRO A 154 -2.36 -19.82 8.30
C PRO A 154 -1.62 -21.16 8.33
N VAL A 155 -1.44 -21.78 7.16
CA VAL A 155 -0.57 -22.97 7.05
C VAL A 155 0.81 -22.45 7.42
N GLY A 156 1.19 -22.65 8.69
CA GLY A 156 2.50 -22.27 9.20
C GLY A 156 3.53 -23.01 8.38
N ASP A 157 4.59 -22.30 8.02
CA ASP A 157 5.80 -22.96 7.54
C ASP A 157 6.22 -23.93 8.66
N PRO A 158 6.32 -25.26 8.39
CA PRO A 158 6.66 -26.24 9.43
C PRO A 158 7.98 -25.91 10.16
N GLU A 159 8.88 -25.17 9.53
CA GLU A 159 10.12 -24.68 10.14
C GLU A 159 9.87 -23.51 11.12
N LEU A 160 8.85 -22.68 10.85
CA LEU A 160 8.44 -21.60 11.75
C LEU A 160 7.68 -22.10 12.97
N ASP A 161 7.00 -23.25 12.85
CA ASP A 161 6.31 -23.89 13.98
C ASP A 161 7.27 -24.50 15.01
N LEU A 162 8.52 -24.74 14.61
CA LEU A 162 9.59 -25.19 15.51
C LEU A 162 10.19 -24.07 16.36
N LEU A 163 9.92 -22.82 16.02
CA LEU A 163 10.43 -21.65 16.74
C LEU A 163 9.62 -21.38 18.01
N THR A 164 10.34 -21.05 19.07
CA THR A 164 9.72 -20.53 20.28
C THR A 164 9.01 -19.19 20.02
N PRO A 165 8.06 -18.78 20.85
CA PRO A 165 7.42 -17.46 20.71
C PRO A 165 8.43 -16.31 20.63
N ARG A 166 9.52 -16.40 21.39
CA ARG A 166 10.58 -15.40 21.44
C ARG A 166 11.38 -15.30 20.13
N GLU A 167 11.70 -16.44 19.54
CA GLU A 167 12.38 -16.52 18.24
C GLU A 167 11.49 -15.98 17.11
N ARG A 168 10.18 -16.21 17.16
CA ARG A 168 9.23 -15.61 16.21
C ARG A 168 9.18 -14.09 16.34
N ASP A 169 9.22 -13.54 17.57
CA ASP A 169 9.23 -12.09 17.78
C ASP A 169 10.52 -11.46 17.26
N VAL A 170 11.67 -12.10 17.47
CA VAL A 170 12.96 -11.67 16.91
C VAL A 170 12.89 -11.65 15.37
N LEU A 171 12.39 -12.73 14.74
CA LEU A 171 12.26 -12.80 13.28
C LEU A 171 11.31 -11.76 12.72
N ARG A 172 10.19 -11.47 13.40
CA ARG A 172 9.27 -10.39 13.00
C ARG A 172 9.94 -9.02 13.00
N LEU A 173 10.75 -8.73 14.02
CA LEU A 173 11.46 -7.46 14.10
C LEU A 173 12.59 -7.37 13.06
N LEU A 174 13.30 -8.46 12.80
CA LEU A 174 14.29 -8.54 11.70
C LEU A 174 13.62 -8.33 10.33
N ALA A 175 12.48 -8.97 10.08
CA ALA A 175 11.73 -8.82 8.84
C ALA A 175 11.20 -7.39 8.63
N ARG A 176 11.01 -6.63 9.72
CA ARG A 176 10.65 -5.20 9.70
C ARG A 176 11.85 -4.27 9.56
N GLY A 177 13.06 -4.81 9.44
CA GLY A 177 14.28 -4.04 9.24
C GLY A 177 14.92 -3.46 10.52
N TYR A 178 14.50 -3.91 11.71
CA TYR A 178 15.12 -3.49 12.96
C TYR A 178 16.56 -4.03 13.06
N ALA A 179 17.47 -3.17 13.48
CA ALA A 179 18.85 -3.60 13.79
C ALA A 179 18.89 -4.46 15.06
N TYR A 180 19.84 -5.38 15.15
CA TYR A 180 19.96 -6.27 16.33
C TYR A 180 19.93 -5.55 17.67
N LYS A 181 20.52 -4.36 17.75
CA LYS A 181 20.55 -3.53 18.96
C LYS A 181 19.16 -2.98 19.33
N GLU A 182 18.36 -2.64 18.34
CA GLU A 182 16.98 -2.17 18.51
C GLU A 182 16.07 -3.33 18.95
N ILE A 183 16.27 -4.52 18.35
CA ILE A 183 15.55 -5.74 18.72
C ILE A 183 15.86 -6.12 20.17
N ALA A 184 17.13 -6.04 20.58
CA ALA A 184 17.52 -6.31 21.96
C ALA A 184 16.83 -5.35 22.94
N SER A 185 16.74 -4.07 22.58
CA SER A 185 16.04 -3.06 23.39
C SER A 185 14.53 -3.30 23.46
N GLU A 186 13.89 -3.61 22.34
CA GLU A 186 12.45 -3.83 22.24
C GLU A 186 11.99 -5.09 22.98
N LEU A 187 12.82 -6.14 22.95
CA LEU A 187 12.54 -7.42 23.59
C LEU A 187 13.12 -7.55 24.99
N PHE A 188 13.79 -6.51 25.51
CA PHE A 188 14.44 -6.51 26.83
C PHE A 188 15.44 -7.66 27.03
N ILE A 189 16.33 -7.90 26.05
CA ILE A 189 17.37 -8.92 26.04
C ILE A 189 18.75 -8.33 25.74
#